data_7a288268a73b7577ba4a462c7268f284
#
_entry.id   7a288268a73b7577ba4a462c7268f284
#
_cell.length_a   1.000
_cell.length_b   1.000
_cell.length_c   1.000
_cell.angle_alpha   90.00
_cell.angle_beta   90.00
_cell.angle_gamma   90.00
#
_symmetry.space_group_name_H-M   'P 1'
#
loop_
_entity.id
_entity.type
_entity.pdbx_description
1 polymer ?
#
loop_
_entity_poly.entity_id
_entity_poly.type
_entity_poly.pdbx_seq_one_letter_code
_entity_poly.pdbx_strand_id
1 'polypeptide(L)'
;MAALMRRAILPLLLLALVACAWVAPFDAPAGEKVDAGLKRALVSFATARALNGAISVAQGTELSLQPAGVGATFAPGQLLDPVNDLVERFSDLMLGASVLFGAQKVLLGVGSYWPISTVLSLVALAWAALWWRRRRIDPWLSRLLVLFLMLRFAVPAVTLASDRVWQQFLDQDYRVSQQAIDATS
;
A
#
# COMPACT_ATOMS: atom_id res chain seq x y z
N MET A 1 20.38 11.51 38.66
CA MET A 1 19.57 12.20 37.62
C MET A 1 19.42 11.35 36.35
N ALA A 2 20.46 10.83 35.72
CA ALA A 2 20.38 10.06 34.47
C ALA A 2 19.50 8.80 34.53
N ALA A 3 19.47 8.07 35.63
CA ALA A 3 18.65 6.87 35.80
C ALA A 3 17.14 7.17 35.91
N LEU A 4 16.76 8.30 36.49
CA LEU A 4 15.38 8.78 36.53
C LEU A 4 14.92 9.31 35.18
N MET A 5 15.78 10.01 34.45
CA MET A 5 15.50 10.45 33.08
C MET A 5 15.26 9.26 32.15
N ARG A 6 16.12 8.24 32.15
CA ARG A 6 15.92 7.01 31.36
C ARG A 6 14.61 6.28 31.68
N ARG A 7 14.16 6.30 32.94
CA ARG A 7 12.90 5.65 33.33
C ARG A 7 11.66 6.45 32.92
N ALA A 8 11.78 7.77 32.77
CA ALA A 8 10.67 8.64 32.36
C ALA A 8 10.49 8.69 30.83
N ILE A 9 11.54 8.45 30.05
CA ILE A 9 11.50 8.57 28.57
C ILE A 9 10.48 7.60 27.97
N LEU A 10 10.48 6.34 28.40
CA LEU A 10 9.61 5.32 27.82
C LEU A 10 8.11 5.61 28.02
N PRO A 11 7.63 5.90 29.27
CA PRO A 11 6.23 6.28 29.48
C PRO A 11 5.86 7.62 28.83
N LEU A 12 6.80 8.58 28.73
CA LEU A 12 6.56 9.85 28.02
C LEU A 12 6.39 9.65 26.51
N LEU A 13 7.23 8.82 25.88
CA LEU A 13 7.07 8.42 24.49
C LEU A 13 5.74 7.72 24.26
N LEU A 14 5.33 6.86 25.16
CA LEU A 14 4.08 6.13 25.08
C LEU A 14 2.88 7.07 25.21
N LEU A 15 2.94 8.06 26.12
CA LEU A 15 1.93 9.11 26.23
C LEU A 15 1.85 9.98 24.96
N ALA A 16 2.98 10.31 24.37
CA ALA A 16 3.04 11.06 23.10
C ALA A 16 2.40 10.25 21.97
N LEU A 17 2.66 8.94 21.88
CA LEU A 17 2.03 8.04 20.91
C LEU A 17 0.52 7.94 21.13
N VAL A 18 0.06 7.85 22.37
CA VAL A 18 -1.37 7.86 22.70
C VAL A 18 -2.02 9.20 22.30
N ALA A 19 -1.39 10.32 22.59
CA ALA A 19 -1.86 11.63 22.16
C ALA A 19 -1.93 11.72 20.62
N CYS A 20 -0.91 11.22 19.91
CA CYS A 20 -0.91 11.10 18.46
C CYS A 20 -2.05 10.21 17.93
N ALA A 21 -2.41 9.15 18.66
CA ALA A 21 -3.53 8.28 18.27
C ALA A 21 -4.89 8.99 18.33
N TRP A 22 -5.05 9.97 19.21
CA TRP A 22 -6.27 10.77 19.32
C TRP A 22 -6.33 11.95 18.36
N VAL A 23 -5.21 12.65 18.18
CA VAL A 23 -5.11 13.78 17.24
C VAL A 23 -5.16 13.29 15.79
N ALA A 24 -4.73 12.04 15.53
CA ALA A 24 -4.75 11.36 14.24
C ALA A 24 -4.10 12.16 13.07
N PRO A 25 -2.95 12.83 13.27
CA PRO A 25 -2.40 13.76 12.27
C PRO A 25 -1.96 13.06 10.99
N PHE A 26 -1.77 11.76 11.02
CA PHE A 26 -1.28 10.94 9.90
C PHE A 26 -2.38 10.20 9.15
N ASP A 27 -3.61 10.14 9.67
CA ASP A 27 -4.69 9.33 9.09
C ASP A 27 -5.20 9.94 7.78
N ALA A 28 -5.45 11.24 7.74
CA ALA A 28 -5.92 11.92 6.54
C ALA A 28 -4.89 11.85 5.40
N PRO A 29 -3.60 12.23 5.60
CA PRO A 29 -2.60 12.11 4.55
C PRO A 29 -2.37 10.67 4.09
N ALA A 30 -2.41 9.69 5.00
CA ALA A 30 -2.28 8.28 4.63
C ALA A 30 -3.50 7.80 3.83
N GLY A 31 -4.72 8.19 4.24
CA GLY A 31 -5.96 7.86 3.55
C GLY A 31 -5.99 8.38 2.12
N GLU A 32 -5.62 9.64 1.90
CA GLU A 32 -5.53 10.23 0.55
C GLU A 32 -4.56 9.46 -0.35
N LYS A 33 -3.40 9.05 0.17
CA LYS A 33 -2.41 8.28 -0.59
C LYS A 33 -2.89 6.86 -0.91
N VAL A 34 -3.51 6.20 0.05
CA VAL A 34 -4.10 4.86 -0.16
C VAL A 34 -5.21 4.93 -1.20
N ASP A 35 -6.10 5.93 -1.14
CA ASP A 35 -7.18 6.11 -2.10
C ASP A 35 -6.66 6.45 -3.50
N ALA A 36 -5.65 7.30 -3.61
CA ALA A 36 -5.00 7.60 -4.87
C ALA A 36 -4.29 6.38 -5.46
N GLY A 37 -3.64 5.56 -4.63
CA GLY A 37 -3.01 4.30 -5.02
C GLY A 37 -4.02 3.28 -5.52
N LEU A 38 -5.11 3.08 -4.78
CA LEU A 38 -6.21 2.20 -5.13
C LEU A 38 -6.83 2.60 -6.48
N LYS A 39 -7.14 3.89 -6.65
CA LYS A 39 -7.72 4.41 -7.90
C LYS A 39 -6.78 4.17 -9.08
N ARG A 40 -5.49 4.46 -8.94
CA ARG A 40 -4.50 4.22 -10.00
C ARG A 40 -4.40 2.74 -10.35
N ALA A 41 -4.31 1.86 -9.37
CA ALA A 41 -4.23 0.43 -9.59
C ALA A 41 -5.48 -0.12 -10.32
N LEU A 42 -6.68 0.31 -9.91
CA LEU A 42 -7.94 -0.08 -10.55
C LEU A 42 -8.06 0.43 -11.98
N VAL A 43 -7.67 1.69 -12.23
CA VAL A 43 -7.67 2.25 -13.61
C VAL A 43 -6.67 1.51 -14.48
N SER A 44 -5.46 1.27 -14.01
CA SER A 44 -4.44 0.51 -14.75
C SER A 44 -4.89 -0.92 -15.02
N PHE A 45 -5.52 -1.59 -14.05
CA PHE A 45 -6.13 -2.91 -14.22
C PHE A 45 -7.20 -2.90 -15.31
N ALA A 46 -8.14 -1.96 -15.25
CA ALA A 46 -9.23 -1.85 -16.24
C ALA A 46 -8.69 -1.57 -17.65
N THR A 47 -7.69 -0.69 -17.78
CA THR A 47 -7.03 -0.38 -19.04
C THR A 47 -6.32 -1.61 -19.61
N ALA A 48 -5.57 -2.34 -18.79
CA ALA A 48 -4.90 -3.57 -19.21
C ALA A 48 -5.90 -4.64 -19.66
N ARG A 49 -7.02 -4.80 -18.96
CA ARG A 49 -8.08 -5.75 -19.35
C ARG A 49 -8.77 -5.35 -20.66
N ALA A 50 -9.02 -4.05 -20.86
CA ALA A 50 -9.58 -3.54 -22.12
C ALA A 50 -8.61 -3.78 -23.28
N LEU A 51 -7.31 -3.55 -23.07
CA LEU A 51 -6.27 -3.80 -24.07
C LEU A 51 -6.17 -5.30 -24.42
N ASN A 52 -6.17 -6.17 -23.41
CA ASN A 52 -6.17 -7.61 -23.59
C ASN A 52 -7.40 -8.07 -24.42
N GLY A 53 -8.57 -7.53 -24.13
CA GLY A 53 -9.79 -7.80 -24.90
C GLY A 53 -9.67 -7.33 -26.37
N ALA A 54 -9.10 -6.14 -26.61
CA ALA A 54 -8.87 -5.63 -27.97
C ALA A 54 -7.88 -6.50 -28.76
N ILE A 55 -6.79 -6.93 -28.12
CA ILE A 55 -5.81 -7.86 -28.73
C ILE A 55 -6.47 -9.18 -29.09
N SER A 56 -7.29 -9.76 -28.18
CA SER A 56 -7.98 -11.02 -28.41
C SER A 56 -8.99 -10.95 -29.57
N VAL A 57 -9.69 -9.82 -29.70
CA VAL A 57 -10.59 -9.59 -30.86
C VAL A 57 -9.79 -9.48 -32.16
N ALA A 58 -8.67 -8.77 -32.16
CA ALA A 58 -7.81 -8.63 -33.33
C ALA A 58 -7.27 -10.01 -33.79
N GLN A 59 -6.78 -10.84 -32.83
CA GLN A 59 -6.33 -12.20 -33.12
C GLN A 59 -7.46 -13.09 -33.67
N GLY A 60 -8.67 -12.99 -33.12
CA GLY A 60 -9.84 -13.75 -33.59
C GLY A 60 -10.31 -13.36 -34.98
N THR A 61 -10.17 -12.07 -35.37
CA THR A 61 -10.55 -11.59 -36.72
C THR A 61 -9.59 -12.11 -37.80
N GLU A 62 -8.31 -12.26 -37.49
CA GLU A 62 -7.32 -12.81 -38.43
C GLU A 62 -7.54 -14.29 -38.71
N LEU A 63 -8.00 -15.08 -37.76
CA LEU A 63 -8.36 -16.49 -37.96
C LEU A 63 -9.54 -16.68 -38.95
N SER A 64 -10.42 -15.69 -39.07
CA SER A 64 -11.59 -15.75 -39.95
C SER A 64 -11.29 -15.32 -41.42
N LEU A 65 -10.11 -14.77 -41.72
CA LEU A 65 -9.67 -14.34 -43.01
C LEU A 65 -8.80 -15.36 -43.77
N GLN A 66 -8.65 -16.60 -43.28
CA GLN A 66 -7.94 -17.67 -43.99
C GLN A 66 -8.82 -18.28 -45.10
N PRO A 67 -8.66 -17.90 -46.36
CA PRO A 67 -9.29 -18.67 -47.43
C PRO A 67 -8.51 -19.96 -47.66
N ALA A 68 -9.22 -21.08 -47.56
CA ALA A 68 -8.88 -22.44 -48.07
C ALA A 68 -7.45 -22.64 -48.63
N GLY A 69 -6.53 -23.02 -47.81
CA GLY A 69 -5.62 -24.14 -48.11
C GLY A 69 -4.59 -23.98 -49.20
N VAL A 70 -3.78 -22.89 -49.29
CA VAL A 70 -2.38 -22.94 -49.81
C VAL A 70 -1.68 -21.64 -49.45
N GLY A 71 -0.55 -21.67 -48.72
CA GLY A 71 0.28 -20.49 -48.50
C GLY A 71 0.94 -20.51 -47.12
N ALA A 72 2.17 -20.05 -47.02
CA ALA A 72 2.91 -19.89 -45.80
C ALA A 72 2.07 -19.14 -44.76
N THR A 73 1.75 -19.78 -43.66
CA THR A 73 0.98 -19.23 -42.52
C THR A 73 1.85 -18.22 -41.79
N PHE A 74 1.92 -16.99 -42.30
CA PHE A 74 2.30 -15.88 -41.44
C PHE A 74 1.06 -15.58 -40.58
N ALA A 75 1.05 -16.13 -39.36
CA ALA A 75 0.03 -15.83 -38.39
C ALA A 75 0.48 -14.55 -37.62
N PRO A 76 0.02 -13.33 -38.03
CA PRO A 76 0.38 -12.11 -37.30
C PRO A 76 -0.07 -12.16 -35.82
N GLY A 77 -1.05 -12.99 -35.50
CA GLY A 77 -1.46 -13.26 -34.13
C GLY A 77 -0.32 -13.78 -33.23
N GLN A 78 0.59 -14.61 -33.75
CA GLN A 78 1.71 -15.14 -32.98
C GLN A 78 2.72 -14.04 -32.55
N LEU A 79 2.82 -12.95 -33.27
CA LEU A 79 3.64 -11.80 -32.91
C LEU A 79 3.02 -11.00 -31.74
N LEU A 80 1.72 -11.12 -31.53
CA LEU A 80 1.01 -10.44 -30.44
C LEU A 80 0.98 -11.28 -29.16
N ASP A 81 1.28 -12.58 -29.20
CA ASP A 81 1.26 -13.44 -28.02
C ASP A 81 2.17 -12.95 -26.88
N PRO A 82 3.45 -12.55 -27.12
CA PRO A 82 4.29 -12.03 -26.04
C PRO A 82 3.77 -10.71 -25.45
N VAL A 83 3.11 -9.88 -26.28
CA VAL A 83 2.51 -8.63 -25.83
C VAL A 83 1.27 -8.93 -24.98
N ASN A 84 0.44 -9.88 -25.42
CA ASN A 84 -0.73 -10.32 -24.67
C ASN A 84 -0.35 -10.87 -23.31
N ASP A 85 0.66 -11.74 -23.22
CA ASP A 85 1.18 -12.29 -21.98
C ASP A 85 1.68 -11.19 -21.03
N LEU A 86 2.37 -10.17 -21.59
CA LEU A 86 2.85 -9.06 -20.80
C LEU A 86 1.70 -8.23 -20.21
N VAL A 87 0.68 -7.93 -21.03
CA VAL A 87 -0.52 -7.18 -20.61
C VAL A 87 -1.31 -7.97 -19.57
N GLU A 88 -1.42 -9.29 -19.70
CA GLU A 88 -2.09 -10.16 -18.74
C GLU A 88 -1.36 -10.13 -17.39
N ARG A 89 -0.05 -10.36 -17.38
CA ARG A 89 0.78 -10.29 -16.16
C ARG A 89 0.71 -8.92 -15.49
N PHE A 90 0.76 -7.85 -16.28
CA PHE A 90 0.59 -6.49 -15.75
C PHE A 90 -0.79 -6.30 -15.12
N SER A 91 -1.85 -6.81 -15.76
CA SER A 91 -3.21 -6.79 -15.22
C SER A 91 -3.28 -7.50 -13.87
N ASP A 92 -2.68 -8.69 -13.74
CA ASP A 92 -2.68 -9.45 -12.50
C ASP A 92 -1.92 -8.74 -11.38
N LEU A 93 -0.79 -8.09 -11.71
CA LEU A 93 -0.06 -7.25 -10.76
C LEU A 93 -0.90 -6.06 -10.29
N MET A 94 -1.63 -5.40 -11.19
CA MET A 94 -2.49 -4.25 -10.84
C MET A 94 -3.71 -4.69 -10.02
N LEU A 95 -4.26 -5.87 -10.30
CA LEU A 95 -5.30 -6.48 -9.45
C LEU A 95 -4.76 -6.74 -8.04
N GLY A 96 -3.60 -7.38 -7.92
CA GLY A 96 -2.93 -7.60 -6.63
C GLY A 96 -2.66 -6.31 -5.87
N ALA A 97 -2.16 -5.27 -6.55
CA ALA A 97 -1.98 -3.95 -5.97
C ALA A 97 -3.29 -3.33 -5.48
N SER A 98 -4.39 -3.49 -6.23
CA SER A 98 -5.72 -3.01 -5.84
C SER A 98 -6.22 -3.68 -4.56
N VAL A 99 -6.03 -5.00 -4.45
CA VAL A 99 -6.38 -5.76 -3.23
C VAL A 99 -5.56 -5.29 -2.03
N LEU A 100 -4.25 -5.05 -2.21
CA LEU A 100 -3.38 -4.55 -1.15
C LEU A 100 -3.79 -3.14 -0.68
N PHE A 101 -4.06 -2.22 -1.60
CA PHE A 101 -4.56 -0.88 -1.24
C PHE A 101 -5.94 -0.95 -0.60
N GLY A 102 -6.83 -1.84 -1.05
CA GLY A 102 -8.12 -2.10 -0.42
C GLY A 102 -7.98 -2.59 1.02
N ALA A 103 -7.08 -3.55 1.26
CA ALA A 103 -6.75 -4.04 2.60
C ALA A 103 -6.17 -2.92 3.49
N GLN A 104 -5.26 -2.10 2.96
CA GLN A 104 -4.71 -0.94 3.68
C GLN A 104 -5.80 0.06 4.06
N LYS A 105 -6.76 0.33 3.17
CA LYS A 105 -7.91 1.20 3.44
C LYS A 105 -8.77 0.69 4.58
N VAL A 106 -9.07 -0.61 4.58
CA VAL A 106 -9.83 -1.26 5.66
C VAL A 106 -9.06 -1.18 6.99
N LEU A 107 -7.77 -1.53 6.97
CA LEU A 107 -6.92 -1.48 8.17
C LEU A 107 -6.79 -0.06 8.72
N LEU A 108 -6.67 0.94 7.85
CA LEU A 108 -6.66 2.34 8.26
C LEU A 108 -7.97 2.74 8.92
N GLY A 109 -9.11 2.36 8.33
CA GLY A 109 -10.43 2.61 8.90
C GLY A 109 -10.62 1.94 10.26
N VAL A 110 -10.21 0.67 10.40
CA VAL A 110 -10.24 -0.04 11.68
C VAL A 110 -9.31 0.64 12.70
N GLY A 111 -8.08 0.96 12.30
CA GLY A 111 -7.09 1.59 13.19
C GLY A 111 -7.54 2.98 13.68
N SER A 112 -8.25 3.75 12.84
CA SER A 112 -8.76 5.09 13.17
C SER A 112 -10.06 5.04 14.00
N TYR A 113 -10.64 3.86 14.20
CA TYR A 113 -11.89 3.73 14.94
C TYR A 113 -11.67 4.06 16.42
N TRP A 114 -12.52 4.95 16.98
CA TRP A 114 -12.35 5.49 18.34
C TRP A 114 -12.18 4.43 19.46
N PRO A 115 -12.82 3.24 19.43
CA PRO A 115 -12.60 2.23 20.46
C PRO A 115 -11.18 1.68 20.47
N ILE A 116 -10.51 1.60 19.30
CA ILE A 116 -9.12 1.17 19.21
C ILE A 116 -8.22 2.15 19.98
N SER A 117 -8.41 3.46 19.77
CA SER A 117 -7.67 4.49 20.51
C SER A 117 -7.98 4.47 22.01
N THR A 118 -9.22 4.16 22.39
CA THR A 118 -9.62 4.02 23.80
C THR A 118 -8.94 2.81 24.46
N VAL A 119 -9.00 1.65 23.82
CA VAL A 119 -8.33 0.43 24.35
C VAL A 119 -6.84 0.62 24.41
N LEU A 120 -6.22 1.20 23.37
CA LEU A 120 -4.80 1.56 23.36
C LEU A 120 -4.45 2.45 24.56
N SER A 121 -5.26 3.46 24.84
CA SER A 121 -5.05 4.38 25.97
C SER A 121 -5.12 3.65 27.31
N LEU A 122 -6.11 2.78 27.51
CA LEU A 122 -6.25 1.98 28.74
C LEU A 122 -5.07 1.03 28.94
N VAL A 123 -4.65 0.32 27.89
CA VAL A 123 -3.49 -0.58 27.93
C VAL A 123 -2.20 0.20 28.21
N ALA A 124 -2.02 1.35 27.57
CA ALA A 124 -0.87 2.22 27.78
C ALA A 124 -0.80 2.78 29.21
N LEU A 125 -1.93 3.23 29.75
CA LEU A 125 -2.03 3.72 31.12
C LEU A 125 -1.75 2.60 32.14
N ALA A 126 -2.32 1.40 31.94
CA ALA A 126 -2.05 0.24 32.79
C ALA A 126 -0.56 -0.13 32.75
N TRP A 127 0.04 -0.15 31.56
CA TRP A 127 1.46 -0.43 31.39
C TRP A 127 2.34 0.63 32.09
N ALA A 128 2.03 1.93 31.89
CA ALA A 128 2.76 3.03 32.51
C ALA A 128 2.63 3.03 34.05
N ALA A 129 1.46 2.73 34.59
CA ALA A 129 1.23 2.61 36.03
C ALA A 129 2.04 1.45 36.66
N LEU A 130 2.09 0.30 36.00
CA LEU A 130 2.89 -0.83 36.44
C LEU A 130 4.40 -0.52 36.36
N TRP A 131 4.81 0.13 35.29
CA TRP A 131 6.20 0.61 35.12
C TRP A 131 6.62 1.56 36.26
N TRP A 132 5.77 2.52 36.60
CA TRP A 132 6.03 3.49 37.66
C TRP A 132 6.09 2.84 39.04
N ARG A 133 5.19 1.87 39.28
CA ARG A 133 5.13 1.11 40.55
C ARG A 133 6.25 0.08 40.70
N ARG A 134 7.22 -0.01 39.79
CA ARG A 134 8.32 -0.97 39.77
C ARG A 134 7.88 -2.44 39.88
N ARG A 135 6.66 -2.76 39.50
CA ARG A 135 6.18 -4.13 39.41
C ARG A 135 6.68 -4.80 38.13
N ARG A 136 6.82 -6.12 38.20
CA ARG A 136 7.08 -6.90 36.98
C ARG A 136 5.91 -6.67 35.98
N ILE A 137 6.23 -6.19 34.80
CA ILE A 137 5.24 -6.05 33.75
C ILE A 137 5.10 -7.42 33.11
N ASP A 138 3.88 -7.95 33.09
CA ASP A 138 3.60 -9.18 32.38
C ASP A 138 3.90 -9.04 30.90
N PRO A 139 4.63 -10.01 30.30
CA PRO A 139 4.97 -9.95 28.88
C PRO A 139 3.72 -9.89 27.97
N TRP A 140 2.60 -10.39 28.47
CA TRP A 140 1.31 -10.32 27.76
C TRP A 140 0.84 -8.87 27.58
N LEU A 141 0.94 -8.02 28.60
CA LEU A 141 0.53 -6.61 28.51
C LEU A 141 1.40 -5.83 27.51
N SER A 142 2.69 -6.10 27.48
CA SER A 142 3.60 -5.49 26.49
C SER A 142 3.29 -5.96 25.07
N ARG A 143 2.96 -7.22 24.87
CA ARG A 143 2.54 -7.76 23.57
C ARG A 143 1.24 -7.11 23.08
N LEU A 144 0.28 -6.97 23.99
CA LEU A 144 -1.00 -6.33 23.70
C LEU A 144 -0.79 -4.86 23.29
N LEU A 145 0.06 -4.14 24.02
CA LEU A 145 0.42 -2.76 23.71
C LEU A 145 1.02 -2.63 22.30
N VAL A 146 2.00 -3.49 21.98
CA VAL A 146 2.64 -3.49 20.64
C VAL A 146 1.61 -3.82 19.56
N LEU A 147 0.73 -4.77 19.79
CA LEU A 147 -0.33 -5.14 18.84
C LEU A 147 -1.25 -3.95 18.53
N PHE A 148 -1.73 -3.25 19.55
CA PHE A 148 -2.58 -2.08 19.35
C PHE A 148 -1.84 -0.89 18.73
N LEU A 149 -0.57 -0.69 19.04
CA LEU A 149 0.28 0.30 18.38
C LEU A 149 0.49 -0.05 16.90
N MET A 150 0.74 -1.33 16.58
CA MET A 150 0.84 -1.79 15.20
C MET A 150 -0.48 -1.57 14.45
N LEU A 151 -1.60 -1.99 15.04
CA LEU A 151 -2.92 -1.81 14.43
C LEU A 151 -3.23 -0.33 14.15
N ARG A 152 -2.81 0.57 15.05
CA ARG A 152 -3.09 2.02 14.94
C ARG A 152 -2.16 2.73 13.96
N PHE A 153 -0.89 2.38 13.93
CA PHE A 153 0.15 3.18 13.25
C PHE A 153 0.81 2.49 12.06
N ALA A 154 0.65 1.17 11.87
CA ALA A 154 1.38 0.46 10.82
C ALA A 154 1.04 0.99 9.42
N VAL A 155 -0.24 1.17 9.09
CA VAL A 155 -0.64 1.65 7.75
C VAL A 155 -0.18 3.09 7.52
N PRO A 156 -0.47 4.08 8.41
CA PRO A 156 0.06 5.43 8.24
C PRO A 156 1.58 5.47 8.11
N ALA A 157 2.30 4.71 8.93
CA ALA A 157 3.76 4.69 8.92
C ALA A 157 4.31 4.14 7.59
N VAL A 158 3.80 3.00 7.13
CA VAL A 158 4.22 2.39 5.86
C VAL A 158 3.89 3.30 4.69
N THR A 159 2.69 3.85 4.64
CA THR A 159 2.26 4.71 3.54
C THR A 159 3.12 5.97 3.43
N LEU A 160 3.37 6.65 4.55
CA LEU A 160 4.19 7.86 4.58
C LEU A 160 5.68 7.56 4.34
N ALA A 161 6.19 6.43 4.83
CA ALA A 161 7.56 6.01 4.58
C ALA A 161 7.77 5.68 3.08
N SER A 162 6.85 4.95 2.47
CA SER A 162 6.90 4.62 1.05
C SER A 162 6.90 5.86 0.16
N ASP A 163 6.10 6.87 0.52
CA ASP A 163 6.05 8.14 -0.20
C ASP A 163 7.40 8.90 -0.14
N ARG A 164 8.04 8.92 1.02
CA ARG A 164 9.37 9.54 1.16
C ARG A 164 10.44 8.82 0.37
N VAL A 165 10.41 7.49 0.36
CA VAL A 165 11.33 6.68 -0.45
C VAL A 165 11.12 6.96 -1.94
N TRP A 166 9.85 7.03 -2.38
CA TRP A 166 9.54 7.40 -3.76
C TRP A 166 10.12 8.76 -4.14
N GLN A 167 9.83 9.80 -3.35
CA GLN A 167 10.31 11.17 -3.62
C GLN A 167 11.84 11.25 -3.62
N GLN A 168 12.51 10.48 -2.80
CA GLN A 168 13.98 10.55 -2.65
C GLN A 168 14.73 9.78 -3.73
N PHE A 169 14.19 8.66 -4.21
CA PHE A 169 14.91 7.72 -5.08
C PHE A 169 14.34 7.58 -6.48
N LEU A 170 13.04 7.77 -6.67
CA LEU A 170 12.38 7.48 -7.95
C LEU A 170 11.86 8.72 -8.69
N ASP A 171 11.61 9.84 -8.00
CA ASP A 171 11.02 11.02 -8.62
C ASP A 171 11.96 11.62 -9.70
N GLN A 172 13.26 11.57 -9.48
CA GLN A 172 14.24 12.10 -10.42
C GLN A 172 14.29 11.25 -11.71
N ASP A 173 14.34 9.94 -11.59
CA ASP A 173 14.38 9.02 -12.74
C ASP A 173 13.07 9.07 -13.53
N TYR A 174 11.95 9.18 -12.82
CA TYR A 174 10.62 9.32 -13.45
C TYR A 174 10.53 10.61 -14.28
N ARG A 175 10.98 11.75 -13.73
CA ARG A 175 10.98 13.03 -14.46
C ARG A 175 11.86 13.02 -15.69
N VAL A 176 13.05 12.40 -15.60
CA VAL A 176 13.96 12.26 -16.74
C VAL A 176 13.31 11.41 -17.84
N SER A 177 12.69 10.30 -17.48
CA SER A 177 11.98 9.43 -18.41
C SER A 177 10.79 10.12 -19.07
N GLN A 178 10.02 10.90 -18.31
CA GLN A 178 8.90 11.66 -18.81
C GLN A 178 9.36 12.75 -19.80
N GLN A 179 10.41 13.48 -19.48
CA GLN A 179 10.99 14.49 -20.37
C GLN A 179 11.52 13.88 -21.68
N ALA A 180 12.07 12.67 -21.61
CA ALA A 180 12.52 11.96 -22.82
C ALA A 180 11.34 11.58 -23.72
N ILE A 181 10.21 11.19 -23.15
CA ILE A 181 8.97 10.88 -23.91
C ILE A 181 8.38 12.15 -24.52
N ASP A 182 8.27 13.22 -23.74
CA ASP A 182 7.72 14.50 -24.20
C ASP A 182 8.58 15.15 -25.30
N ALA A 183 9.89 14.88 -25.30
CA ALA A 183 10.81 15.38 -26.35
C ALA A 183 10.72 14.60 -27.67
N THR A 184 10.08 13.43 -27.67
CA THR A 184 9.92 12.55 -28.85
C THR A 184 8.52 12.56 -29.45
N SER A 185 7.57 13.21 -28.79
CA SER A 185 6.18 13.41 -29.26
C SER A 185 5.98 14.79 -29.89
#